data_375e1acc92562fc068599bb5fb6fcbc0
#
_entry.id   375e1acc92562fc068599bb5fb6fcbc0
#
_cell.length_a   1.000
_cell.length_b   1.000
_cell.length_c   1.000
_cell.angle_alpha   90.00
_cell.angle_beta   90.00
_cell.angle_gamma   90.00
#
_symmetry.space_group_name_H-M   'P 1'
#
loop_
_entity.id
_entity.type
_entity.pdbx_description
1 polymer ?
#
loop_
_entity_poly.entity_id
_entity_poly.type
_entity_poly.pdbx_seq_one_letter_code
_entity_poly.pdbx_strand_id
1 'polypeptide(L)'
;LFDAAELAAKYLPAHGHGDALSFEWSVFGQRVVINPGVFEYDAGKFRDLSRSTKSHNTVTLDNYDQSEFWKSFRVGKRANIINCNNIIKNDSFTVTASHNGYTRLSKNPIHSRKISMYPDKIKIEDSIEKGNGQNAVARIMLSPDISVEMNDRNCFLLGKGFKILVESDNKISLKEAWCFLDFGHR
;
A
#
# COMPACT_ATOMS: atom_id res chain seq x y z
N LEU A 1 7.75 -5.28 6.77
CA LEU A 1 6.48 -6.02 6.71
C LEU A 1 5.90 -5.92 5.31
N PHE A 2 5.35 -7.01 4.78
CA PHE A 2 4.62 -7.04 3.51
C PHE A 2 3.33 -7.85 3.72
N ASP A 3 2.19 -7.27 3.34
CA ASP A 3 0.89 -7.91 3.50
C ASP A 3 0.49 -8.68 2.23
N ALA A 4 0.59 -10.00 2.30
CA ALA A 4 0.10 -10.94 1.29
C ALA A 4 -0.86 -11.96 1.93
N ALA A 5 -1.68 -11.49 2.85
CA ALA A 5 -2.68 -12.29 3.56
C ALA A 5 -4.09 -12.10 2.98
N GLU A 6 -5.03 -12.95 3.41
CA GLU A 6 -6.46 -12.70 3.16
C GLU A 6 -6.90 -11.43 3.90
N LEU A 7 -7.81 -10.66 3.30
CA LEU A 7 -8.33 -9.41 3.84
C LEU A 7 -8.77 -9.51 5.32
N ALA A 8 -9.36 -10.61 5.71
CA ALA A 8 -9.81 -10.90 7.07
C ALA A 8 -10.35 -12.34 7.16
N ALA A 9 -10.76 -12.76 8.34
CA ALA A 9 -11.46 -14.04 8.52
C ALA A 9 -12.67 -14.13 7.59
N LYS A 10 -12.87 -15.31 6.97
CA LYS A 10 -13.93 -15.52 5.96
C LYS A 10 -15.32 -15.20 6.47
N TYR A 11 -15.58 -15.53 7.74
CA TYR A 11 -16.88 -15.35 8.39
C TYR A 11 -17.07 -13.95 9.01
N LEU A 12 -16.00 -13.17 9.20
CA LEU A 12 -16.06 -11.84 9.84
C LEU A 12 -15.08 -10.86 9.20
N PRO A 13 -15.44 -10.24 8.06
CA PRO A 13 -14.55 -9.29 7.37
C PRO A 13 -14.64 -7.85 7.90
N ALA A 14 -15.27 -7.66 9.05
CA ALA A 14 -15.66 -6.34 9.56
C ALA A 14 -14.48 -5.36 9.73
N HIS A 15 -13.30 -5.88 10.07
CA HIS A 15 -12.08 -5.08 10.30
C HIS A 15 -11.12 -5.07 9.09
N GLY A 16 -11.47 -5.74 8.00
CA GLY A 16 -10.62 -5.77 6.81
C GLY A 16 -10.54 -4.42 6.10
N HIS A 17 -9.36 -4.14 5.54
CA HIS A 17 -9.03 -2.93 4.77
C HIS A 17 -8.63 -3.29 3.33
N GLY A 18 -8.54 -2.29 2.47
CA GLY A 18 -8.09 -2.46 1.09
C GLY A 18 -6.58 -2.37 0.97
N ASP A 19 -5.86 -3.18 1.72
CA ASP A 19 -4.42 -3.10 1.96
C ASP A 19 -3.62 -4.29 1.42
N ALA A 20 -4.23 -5.17 0.64
CA ALA A 20 -3.52 -6.26 0.00
C ALA A 20 -2.31 -5.76 -0.79
N LEU A 21 -1.17 -6.43 -0.63
CA LEU A 21 0.16 -6.08 -1.14
C LEU A 21 0.69 -4.73 -0.61
N SER A 22 0.14 -4.22 0.49
CA SER A 22 0.72 -3.10 1.22
C SER A 22 2.00 -3.51 1.94
N PHE A 23 2.84 -2.53 2.29
CA PHE A 23 4.06 -2.80 3.03
C PHE A 23 4.35 -1.69 4.03
N GLU A 24 5.13 -2.01 5.06
CA GLU A 24 5.75 -1.07 5.97
C GLU A 24 7.27 -1.27 5.96
N TRP A 25 8.00 -0.19 6.15
CA TRP A 25 9.46 -0.21 6.09
C TRP A 25 10.07 0.69 7.14
N SER A 26 11.13 0.18 7.77
CA SER A 26 11.94 0.92 8.75
C SER A 26 13.41 0.90 8.34
N VAL A 27 14.13 1.98 8.62
CA VAL A 27 15.56 2.14 8.37
C VAL A 27 16.23 2.58 9.68
N PHE A 28 17.26 1.85 10.11
CA PHE A 28 17.97 2.10 11.37
C PHE A 28 17.05 2.30 12.58
N GLY A 29 15.95 1.51 12.65
CA GLY A 29 14.98 1.59 13.73
C GLY A 29 13.93 2.70 13.60
N GLN A 30 14.05 3.62 12.65
CA GLN A 30 13.03 4.63 12.38
C GLN A 30 12.03 4.12 11.33
N ARG A 31 10.75 4.26 11.59
CA ARG A 31 9.69 3.95 10.61
C ARG A 31 9.73 4.98 9.49
N VAL A 32 9.81 4.52 8.25
CA VAL A 32 9.83 5.36 7.03
C VAL A 32 8.50 5.26 6.31
N VAL A 33 8.07 4.05 5.98
CA VAL A 33 6.77 3.75 5.37
C VAL A 33 5.88 3.10 6.42
N ILE A 34 4.70 3.67 6.62
CA ILE A 34 3.78 3.27 7.70
C ILE A 34 2.41 2.90 7.15
N ASN A 35 1.66 2.10 7.90
CA ASN A 35 0.21 1.99 7.73
C ASN A 35 -0.45 3.20 8.41
N PRO A 36 -1.46 3.84 7.80
CA PRO A 36 -2.08 5.05 8.33
C PRO A 36 -2.87 4.85 9.63
N GLY A 37 -3.17 3.60 10.02
CA GLY A 37 -3.94 3.31 11.23
C GLY A 37 -5.45 3.46 11.04
N VAL A 38 -6.16 3.50 12.17
CA VAL A 38 -7.64 3.60 12.23
C VAL A 38 -8.02 4.70 13.21
N PHE A 39 -8.81 5.66 12.74
CA PHE A 39 -9.30 6.73 13.59
C PHE A 39 -10.51 6.28 14.43
N GLU A 40 -11.51 5.67 13.78
CA GLU A 40 -12.80 5.33 14.40
C GLU A 40 -13.43 4.11 13.72
N TYR A 41 -14.36 3.47 14.41
CA TYR A 41 -15.19 2.39 13.86
C TYR A 41 -16.60 2.86 13.48
N ASP A 42 -17.01 4.03 13.92
CA ASP A 42 -18.31 4.60 13.59
C ASP A 42 -18.40 4.94 12.09
N ALA A 43 -19.62 4.91 11.56
CA ALA A 43 -19.85 5.26 10.17
C ALA A 43 -19.51 6.72 9.93
N GLY A 44 -18.58 6.98 9.01
CA GLY A 44 -18.15 8.33 8.72
C GLY A 44 -16.95 8.38 7.78
N LYS A 45 -16.57 9.61 7.45
CA LYS A 45 -15.50 9.89 6.50
C LYS A 45 -14.16 9.21 6.87
N PHE A 46 -13.79 9.20 8.14
CA PHE A 46 -12.51 8.64 8.57
C PHE A 46 -12.54 7.12 8.61
N ARG A 47 -13.69 6.50 8.92
CA ARG A 47 -13.84 5.06 8.80
C ARG A 47 -13.74 4.60 7.35
N ASP A 48 -14.42 5.28 6.43
CA ASP A 48 -14.34 4.99 5.00
C ASP A 48 -12.92 5.20 4.47
N LEU A 49 -12.26 6.27 4.90
CA LEU A 49 -10.88 6.57 4.53
C LEU A 49 -9.93 5.49 5.02
N SER A 50 -9.98 5.12 6.30
CA SER A 50 -9.09 4.12 6.91
C SER A 50 -9.17 2.76 6.19
N ARG A 51 -10.35 2.39 5.68
CA ARG A 51 -10.56 1.11 4.97
C ARG A 51 -10.19 1.16 3.49
N SER A 52 -10.14 2.35 2.90
CA SER A 52 -9.97 2.49 1.45
C SER A 52 -8.55 2.16 1.01
N THR A 53 -8.42 1.55 -0.16
CA THR A 53 -7.12 1.22 -0.78
C THR A 53 -6.22 2.45 -0.96
N LYS A 54 -6.81 3.62 -1.21
CA LYS A 54 -6.06 4.88 -1.38
C LYS A 54 -5.33 5.35 -0.12
N SER A 55 -5.64 4.79 1.05
CA SER A 55 -4.96 5.11 2.31
C SER A 55 -3.80 4.17 2.62
N HIS A 56 -3.58 3.14 1.82
CA HIS A 56 -2.57 2.12 2.07
C HIS A 56 -1.44 2.15 1.03
N ASN A 57 -0.32 1.52 1.36
CA ASN A 57 0.90 1.48 0.54
C ASN A 57 0.78 0.48 -0.61
N THR A 58 -0.21 0.66 -1.47
CA THR A 58 -0.54 -0.24 -2.57
C THR A 58 -1.08 0.53 -3.78
N VAL A 59 -1.63 -0.16 -4.78
CA VAL A 59 -2.09 0.43 -6.04
C VAL A 59 -3.61 0.49 -6.10
N THR A 60 -4.16 1.65 -6.49
CA THR A 60 -5.56 1.77 -6.94
C THR A 60 -5.62 1.78 -8.47
N LEU A 61 -6.66 1.19 -9.05
CA LEU A 61 -6.98 1.28 -10.48
C LEU A 61 -8.26 2.11 -10.66
N ASP A 62 -8.20 3.18 -11.48
CA ASP A 62 -9.32 4.11 -11.72
C ASP A 62 -10.00 4.62 -10.44
N ASN A 63 -9.22 4.78 -9.35
CA ASN A 63 -9.68 5.11 -8.00
C ASN A 63 -10.60 4.08 -7.34
N TYR A 64 -10.72 2.87 -7.86
CA TYR A 64 -11.44 1.80 -7.18
C TYR A 64 -10.62 1.18 -6.07
N ASP A 65 -11.30 0.77 -4.99
CA ASP A 65 -10.71 -0.06 -3.94
C ASP A 65 -10.49 -1.50 -4.44
N GLN A 66 -9.57 -2.22 -3.84
CA GLN A 66 -9.31 -3.64 -4.12
C GLN A 66 -10.49 -4.54 -3.74
N SER A 67 -11.25 -4.14 -2.72
CA SER A 67 -12.45 -4.83 -2.24
C SER A 67 -13.63 -3.87 -2.21
N GLU A 68 -14.84 -4.38 -2.18
CA GLU A 68 -16.06 -3.56 -2.10
C GLU A 68 -16.39 -3.28 -0.64
N PHE A 69 -16.07 -2.07 -0.17
CA PHE A 69 -16.41 -1.61 1.18
C PHE A 69 -17.72 -0.81 1.16
N TRP A 70 -18.59 -1.08 2.14
CA TRP A 70 -19.82 -0.33 2.35
C TRP A 70 -20.16 -0.28 3.83
N LYS A 71 -20.58 0.90 4.29
CA LYS A 71 -20.78 1.16 5.72
C LYS A 71 -19.54 0.79 6.54
N SER A 72 -19.64 0.83 7.86
CA SER A 72 -18.49 0.66 8.76
C SER A 72 -17.85 -0.72 8.73
N PHE A 73 -18.64 -1.79 8.46
CA PHE A 73 -18.19 -3.17 8.68
C PHE A 73 -18.49 -4.14 7.54
N ARG A 74 -19.13 -3.69 6.47
CA ARG A 74 -19.52 -4.59 5.38
C ARG A 74 -18.46 -4.61 4.28
N VAL A 75 -18.26 -5.80 3.74
CA VAL A 75 -17.39 -6.06 2.58
C VAL A 75 -18.16 -6.96 1.62
N GLY A 76 -18.27 -6.53 0.37
CA GLY A 76 -18.81 -7.33 -0.73
C GLY A 76 -17.77 -8.24 -1.34
N LYS A 77 -17.43 -8.04 -2.61
CA LYS A 77 -16.33 -8.76 -3.26
C LYS A 77 -15.00 -8.40 -2.60
N ARG A 78 -14.24 -9.43 -2.25
CA ARG A 78 -12.97 -9.29 -1.55
C ARG A 78 -11.82 -9.53 -2.51
N ALA A 79 -10.75 -8.79 -2.34
CA ALA A 79 -9.47 -9.16 -2.88
C ALA A 79 -8.98 -10.44 -2.20
N ASN A 80 -8.54 -11.40 -3.01
CA ASN A 80 -7.93 -12.62 -2.52
C ASN A 80 -6.52 -12.70 -3.10
N ILE A 81 -5.57 -13.10 -2.29
CA ILE A 81 -4.22 -13.40 -2.74
C ILE A 81 -4.28 -14.68 -3.57
N ILE A 82 -3.77 -14.64 -4.80
CA ILE A 82 -3.79 -15.76 -5.75
C ILE A 82 -2.44 -16.45 -5.88
N ASN A 83 -1.38 -15.77 -5.54
CA ASN A 83 -0.06 -16.35 -5.36
C ASN A 83 0.77 -15.52 -4.38
N CYS A 84 1.73 -16.16 -3.72
CA CYS A 84 2.75 -15.50 -2.91
C CYS A 84 3.99 -16.39 -2.89
N ASN A 85 5.12 -15.86 -3.37
CA ASN A 85 6.39 -16.55 -3.41
C ASN A 85 7.50 -15.66 -2.86
N ASN A 86 8.52 -16.28 -2.27
CA ASN A 86 9.71 -15.54 -1.82
C ASN A 86 10.99 -16.26 -2.24
N ILE A 87 12.05 -15.48 -2.37
CA ILE A 87 13.40 -15.94 -2.69
C ILE A 87 14.35 -15.24 -1.74
N ILE A 88 15.16 -16.03 -1.03
CA ILE A 88 16.22 -15.53 -0.15
C ILE A 88 17.55 -15.85 -0.81
N LYS A 89 18.40 -14.86 -0.99
CA LYS A 89 19.80 -14.97 -1.42
C LYS A 89 20.69 -14.36 -0.36
N ASN A 90 22.01 -14.58 -0.46
CA ASN A 90 22.96 -14.11 0.56
C ASN A 90 22.81 -12.64 0.92
N ASP A 91 22.60 -11.77 -0.08
CA ASP A 91 22.54 -10.31 0.09
C ASP A 91 21.18 -9.71 -0.33
N SER A 92 20.16 -10.54 -0.54
CA SER A 92 18.86 -10.02 -0.93
C SER A 92 17.70 -10.93 -0.54
N PHE A 93 16.57 -10.29 -0.27
CA PHE A 93 15.27 -10.94 -0.07
C PHE A 93 14.31 -10.39 -1.10
N THR A 94 13.61 -11.27 -1.81
CA THR A 94 12.57 -10.88 -2.76
C THR A 94 11.27 -11.58 -2.41
N VAL A 95 10.17 -10.85 -2.37
CA VAL A 95 8.81 -11.38 -2.26
C VAL A 95 7.99 -10.90 -3.44
N THR A 96 7.17 -11.80 -4.00
CA THR A 96 6.23 -11.50 -5.07
C THR A 96 4.88 -12.06 -4.71
N ALA A 97 3.85 -11.24 -4.80
CA ALA A 97 2.48 -11.69 -4.58
C ALA A 97 1.51 -10.99 -5.54
N SER A 98 0.35 -11.61 -5.77
CA SER A 98 -0.70 -11.07 -6.64
C SER A 98 -2.06 -11.21 -5.99
N HIS A 99 -2.99 -10.31 -6.33
CA HIS A 99 -4.36 -10.41 -5.90
C HIS A 99 -5.35 -10.19 -7.05
N ASN A 100 -6.56 -10.75 -6.91
CA ASN A 100 -7.63 -10.69 -7.91
C ASN A 100 -8.68 -9.59 -7.62
N GLY A 101 -8.42 -8.66 -6.70
CA GLY A 101 -9.38 -7.67 -6.24
C GLY A 101 -9.99 -6.80 -7.35
N TYR A 102 -9.24 -6.59 -8.43
CA TYR A 102 -9.66 -5.78 -9.58
C TYR A 102 -10.32 -6.57 -10.71
N THR A 103 -10.47 -7.90 -10.60
CA THR A 103 -11.10 -8.72 -11.66
C THR A 103 -12.58 -8.39 -11.89
N ARG A 104 -13.21 -7.62 -11.02
CA ARG A 104 -14.56 -7.07 -11.23
C ARG A 104 -14.60 -5.88 -12.18
N LEU A 105 -13.45 -5.28 -12.49
CA LEU A 105 -13.33 -4.20 -13.45
C LEU A 105 -13.21 -4.74 -14.88
N SER A 106 -13.38 -3.87 -15.86
CA SER A 106 -13.25 -4.22 -17.29
C SER A 106 -11.90 -4.88 -17.56
N LYS A 107 -11.92 -5.96 -18.35
CA LYS A 107 -10.77 -6.80 -18.70
C LYS A 107 -10.17 -7.62 -17.56
N ASN A 108 -10.82 -7.66 -16.39
CA ASN A 108 -10.42 -8.48 -15.24
C ASN A 108 -8.93 -8.27 -14.82
N PRO A 109 -8.49 -7.06 -14.49
CA PRO A 109 -7.10 -6.80 -14.14
C PRO A 109 -6.68 -7.58 -12.90
N ILE A 110 -5.42 -8.02 -12.90
CA ILE A 110 -4.75 -8.63 -11.75
C ILE A 110 -3.57 -7.73 -11.39
N HIS A 111 -3.48 -7.32 -10.13
CA HIS A 111 -2.34 -6.58 -9.61
C HIS A 111 -1.34 -7.56 -9.00
N SER A 112 -0.09 -7.43 -9.40
CA SER A 112 1.07 -8.13 -8.83
C SER A 112 2.09 -7.13 -8.34
N ARG A 113 2.65 -7.38 -7.16
CA ARG A 113 3.75 -6.59 -6.59
C ARG A 113 4.92 -7.48 -6.27
N LYS A 114 6.10 -7.02 -6.65
CA LYS A 114 7.37 -7.59 -6.26
C LYS A 114 8.15 -6.57 -5.45
N ILE A 115 8.60 -6.96 -4.26
CA ILE A 115 9.49 -6.18 -3.41
C ILE A 115 10.81 -6.93 -3.29
N SER A 116 11.90 -6.26 -3.65
CA SER A 116 13.27 -6.76 -3.49
C SER A 116 14.04 -5.86 -2.54
N MET A 117 14.54 -6.44 -1.46
CA MET A 117 15.37 -5.75 -0.45
C MET A 117 16.83 -6.14 -0.65
N TYR A 118 17.68 -5.14 -0.68
CA TYR A 118 19.14 -5.23 -0.75
C TYR A 118 19.74 -4.48 0.45
N PRO A 119 21.03 -4.63 0.74
CA PRO A 119 21.67 -3.93 1.85
C PRO A 119 21.53 -2.40 1.82
N ASP A 120 21.48 -1.82 0.61
CA ASP A 120 21.48 -0.37 0.36
C ASP A 120 20.18 0.19 -0.25
N LYS A 121 19.24 -0.67 -0.64
CA LYS A 121 18.01 -0.24 -1.32
C LYS A 121 16.84 -1.22 -1.17
N ILE A 122 15.65 -0.67 -1.36
CA ILE A 122 14.43 -1.43 -1.63
C ILE A 122 13.95 -1.11 -3.05
N LYS A 123 13.56 -2.13 -3.81
CA LYS A 123 12.94 -1.98 -5.13
C LYS A 123 11.52 -2.51 -5.09
N ILE A 124 10.58 -1.71 -5.57
CA ILE A 124 9.16 -2.07 -5.64
C ILE A 124 8.76 -2.04 -7.11
N GLU A 125 8.21 -3.14 -7.59
CA GLU A 125 7.76 -3.32 -8.97
C GLU A 125 6.29 -3.74 -8.96
N ASP A 126 5.41 -2.88 -9.48
CA ASP A 126 4.00 -3.17 -9.66
C ASP A 126 3.69 -3.51 -11.11
N SER A 127 2.89 -4.53 -11.34
CA SER A 127 2.39 -4.88 -12.66
C SER A 127 0.88 -5.13 -12.64
N ILE A 128 0.22 -4.70 -13.72
CA ILE A 128 -1.22 -4.91 -13.92
C ILE A 128 -1.38 -5.78 -15.15
N GLU A 129 -1.69 -7.05 -14.93
CA GLU A 129 -1.99 -7.98 -16.02
C GLU A 129 -3.44 -7.82 -16.48
N LYS A 130 -3.69 -8.06 -17.77
CA LYS A 130 -5.00 -7.97 -18.43
C LYS A 130 -5.66 -6.58 -18.35
N GLY A 131 -4.99 -5.60 -17.75
CA GLY A 131 -5.45 -4.22 -17.74
C GLY A 131 -5.46 -3.63 -19.15
N ASN A 132 -6.33 -2.66 -19.39
CA ASN A 132 -6.39 -1.95 -20.65
C ASN A 132 -6.72 -0.48 -20.40
N GLY A 133 -5.68 0.32 -20.23
CA GLY A 133 -5.79 1.78 -20.10
C GLY A 133 -6.33 2.28 -18.75
N GLN A 134 -6.44 1.42 -17.74
CA GLN A 134 -6.78 1.90 -16.39
C GLN A 134 -5.67 2.81 -15.85
N ASN A 135 -6.10 3.87 -15.17
CA ASN A 135 -5.18 4.74 -14.46
C ASN A 135 -4.73 4.06 -13.15
N ALA A 136 -3.48 3.62 -13.10
CA ALA A 136 -2.88 3.00 -11.93
C ALA A 136 -2.15 4.06 -11.07
N VAL A 137 -2.46 4.12 -9.79
CA VAL A 137 -1.80 5.03 -8.84
C VAL A 137 -1.27 4.24 -7.65
N ALA A 138 0.05 4.10 -7.58
CA ALA A 138 0.74 3.59 -6.39
C ALA A 138 0.85 4.70 -5.34
N ARG A 139 0.62 4.37 -4.08
CA ARG A 139 0.76 5.29 -2.95
C ARG A 139 1.71 4.73 -1.92
N ILE A 140 2.46 5.62 -1.30
CA ILE A 140 3.35 5.33 -0.19
C ILE A 140 3.09 6.36 0.91
N MET A 141 2.65 5.88 2.07
CA MET A 141 2.40 6.68 3.26
C MET A 141 3.69 6.80 4.06
N LEU A 142 4.18 8.00 4.22
CA LEU A 142 5.37 8.27 5.01
C LEU A 142 5.01 8.53 6.48
N SER A 143 5.92 8.13 7.37
CA SER A 143 5.82 8.53 8.78
C SER A 143 5.86 10.05 8.91
N PRO A 144 5.12 10.67 9.83
CA PRO A 144 5.21 12.09 10.13
C PRO A 144 6.63 12.57 10.50
N ASP A 145 7.48 11.66 10.97
CA ASP A 145 8.87 11.94 11.33
C ASP A 145 9.82 11.98 10.11
N ILE A 146 9.31 11.76 8.91
CA ILE A 146 10.09 11.79 7.68
C ILE A 146 9.80 13.08 6.92
N SER A 147 10.83 13.87 6.71
CA SER A 147 10.75 15.06 5.85
C SER A 147 11.01 14.69 4.39
N VAL A 148 10.38 15.42 3.47
CA VAL A 148 10.54 15.20 2.03
C VAL A 148 11.14 16.43 1.39
N GLU A 149 12.29 16.26 0.72
CA GLU A 149 12.86 17.26 -0.20
C GLU A 149 12.60 16.82 -1.63
N MET A 150 11.81 17.58 -2.38
CA MET A 150 11.51 17.28 -3.77
C MET A 150 11.72 18.49 -4.67
N ASN A 151 12.39 18.27 -5.80
CA ASN A 151 12.54 19.22 -6.90
C ASN A 151 12.26 18.49 -8.24
N ASP A 152 12.45 19.19 -9.35
CA ASP A 152 12.15 18.64 -10.69
C ASP A 152 12.93 17.36 -11.06
N ARG A 153 14.03 17.08 -10.38
CA ARG A 153 14.96 15.99 -10.72
C ARG A 153 15.04 14.90 -9.66
N ASN A 154 14.86 15.27 -8.39
CA ASN A 154 15.13 14.37 -7.27
C ASN A 154 14.02 14.44 -6.22
N CYS A 155 13.76 13.30 -5.58
CA CYS A 155 12.93 13.20 -4.39
C CYS A 155 13.77 12.49 -3.31
N PHE A 156 13.93 13.13 -2.15
CA PHE A 156 14.64 12.57 -1.03
C PHE A 156 13.74 12.46 0.20
N LEU A 157 13.85 11.35 0.90
CA LEU A 157 13.27 11.16 2.22
C LEU A 157 14.37 11.36 3.27
N LEU A 158 14.14 12.21 4.24
CA LEU A 158 15.08 12.56 5.29
C LEU A 158 14.58 12.00 6.62
N GLY A 159 15.37 11.12 7.20
CA GLY A 159 15.18 10.59 8.54
C GLY A 159 16.31 11.00 9.47
N LYS A 160 16.24 10.52 10.72
CA LYS A 160 17.27 10.79 11.72
C LYS A 160 18.55 10.03 11.39
N GLY A 161 19.53 10.74 10.80
CA GLY A 161 20.84 10.20 10.46
C GLY A 161 20.91 9.45 9.13
N PHE A 162 19.87 9.55 8.28
CA PHE A 162 19.92 8.98 6.93
C PHE A 162 19.15 9.83 5.90
N LYS A 163 19.52 9.65 4.64
CA LYS A 163 18.86 10.26 3.48
C LYS A 163 18.65 9.18 2.42
N ILE A 164 17.42 9.05 1.92
CA ILE A 164 17.05 8.07 0.91
C ILE A 164 16.70 8.79 -0.37
N LEU A 165 17.32 8.42 -1.48
CA LEU A 165 16.92 8.85 -2.81
C LEU A 165 15.73 7.97 -3.27
N VAL A 166 14.67 8.61 -3.72
CA VAL A 166 13.52 7.95 -4.34
C VAL A 166 13.61 8.12 -5.84
N GLU A 167 13.75 7.01 -6.55
CA GLU A 167 13.74 6.96 -8.01
C GLU A 167 12.46 6.28 -8.50
N SER A 168 11.91 6.75 -9.60
CA SER A 168 10.69 6.18 -10.20
C SER A 168 10.67 6.39 -11.70
N ASP A 169 10.26 5.36 -12.44
CA ASP A 169 9.97 5.45 -13.88
C ASP A 169 8.69 6.27 -14.16
N ASN A 170 7.91 6.57 -13.13
CA ASN A 170 6.66 7.32 -13.20
C ASN A 170 6.77 8.66 -12.48
N LYS A 171 5.85 9.56 -12.79
CA LYS A 171 5.74 10.85 -12.11
C LYS A 171 5.50 10.67 -10.61
N ILE A 172 6.38 11.26 -9.78
CA ILE A 172 6.19 11.37 -8.34
C ILE A 172 5.41 12.66 -8.04
N SER A 173 4.50 12.59 -7.08
CA SER A 173 3.82 13.77 -6.53
C SER A 173 3.66 13.63 -5.02
N LEU A 174 3.98 14.68 -4.27
CA LEU A 174 3.76 14.74 -2.83
C LEU A 174 2.34 15.26 -2.55
N LYS A 175 1.65 14.64 -1.61
CA LYS A 175 0.32 15.05 -1.16
C LYS A 175 0.19 14.87 0.34
N GLU A 176 -0.60 15.72 0.96
CA GLU A 176 -1.01 15.54 2.35
C GLU A 176 -1.94 14.33 2.49
N ALA A 177 -1.81 13.63 3.61
CA ALA A 177 -2.62 12.48 3.94
C ALA A 177 -2.89 12.41 5.45
N TRP A 178 -3.95 11.70 5.82
CA TRP A 178 -4.27 11.46 7.21
C TRP A 178 -3.50 10.27 7.74
N CYS A 179 -2.95 10.42 8.95
CA CYS A 179 -2.31 9.35 9.71
C CYS A 179 -2.94 9.31 11.10
N PHE A 180 -3.34 8.14 11.53
CA PHE A 180 -3.99 7.89 12.82
C PHE A 180 -3.08 6.98 13.64
N LEU A 181 -2.06 7.56 14.27
CA LEU A 181 -1.09 6.81 15.08
C LEU A 181 -1.77 6.18 16.30
N ASP A 182 -2.76 6.85 16.84
CA ASP A 182 -3.58 6.39 17.95
C ASP A 182 -5.07 6.46 17.59
N PHE A 183 -5.85 5.49 18.08
CA PHE A 183 -7.29 5.47 17.87
C PHE A 183 -7.95 6.72 18.45
N GLY A 184 -8.77 7.42 17.67
CA GLY A 184 -9.43 8.67 18.05
C GLY A 184 -8.55 9.92 18.00
N HIS A 185 -7.27 9.80 17.60
CA HIS A 185 -6.33 10.92 17.43
C HIS A 185 -5.89 11.08 15.98
N ARG A 186 -5.62 12.34 15.55
CA ARG A 186 -5.22 12.73 14.19
C ARG A 186 -4.20 13.85 14.21
#